data_1104acf729ea5acdaca4c0800b2a315e
#
_entry.id   1104acf729ea5acdaca4c0800b2a315e
#
_cell.length_a   1.000
_cell.length_b   1.000
_cell.length_c   1.000
_cell.angle_alpha   90.00
_cell.angle_beta   90.00
_cell.angle_gamma   90.00
#
_symmetry.space_group_name_H-M   'P 1'
#
loop_
_entity.id
_entity.type
_entity.pdbx_description
1 polymer ?
#
loop_
_entity_poly.entity_id
_entity_poly.type
_entity_poly.pdbx_seq_one_letter_code
_entity_poly.pdbx_strand_id
1 'polypeptide(L)'
;MTMRTLSFLVAVCLLAGCGAATSQGWTLADLLQPPNPGEIAAVQSEWRARDLTPTDVTTVATHRVNISGAEFEASIVSYSLAGLRQYGALFLPARAVGALPVILDIRGVEPGYPVRRLDQGPFSATVLTSPEHQRFAFAVPSLRGHAIELAGQTYTSEGDRRDSWDGATDDAIGFLTVVLSLDEPVDRDRLGVFGASRGGSVALLMAARDPRVNAAVAFAPATDWFSLMGRPGEDWLEALLAAKAQQERDENTREAQFHEWFVDDRRQLALSEARRRIIASSPLYFRPIGAAIQVHHGVDDRSVPVRNSQALEQRFLEAGASNWQVLFHSGAGHDLSASGAPNRARQFLLKHVSSK
;
A
#
# COMPACT_ATOMS: atom_id res chain seq x y z
N MET A 1 25.27 22.17 67.32
CA MET A 1 25.62 21.97 65.90
C MET A 1 24.74 20.84 65.38
N THR A 2 23.56 21.19 64.92
CA THR A 2 22.46 20.28 64.62
C THR A 2 22.36 20.11 63.11
N MET A 3 22.65 18.91 62.62
CA MET A 3 22.45 18.49 61.22
C MET A 3 20.98 18.31 60.94
N ARG A 4 20.40 19.08 60.05
CA ARG A 4 19.06 18.87 59.49
C ARG A 4 19.14 17.91 58.32
N THR A 5 18.56 16.74 58.49
CA THR A 5 18.30 15.79 57.41
C THR A 5 17.17 16.30 56.54
N LEU A 6 17.46 16.53 55.26
CA LEU A 6 16.47 16.91 54.23
C LEU A 6 15.93 15.62 53.64
N SER A 7 14.71 15.26 53.98
CA SER A 7 13.99 14.18 53.32
C SER A 7 13.46 14.64 51.96
N PHE A 8 14.00 14.05 50.88
CA PHE A 8 13.44 14.22 49.53
C PHE A 8 12.21 13.30 49.43
N LEU A 9 11.03 13.89 49.45
CA LEU A 9 9.81 13.21 49.01
C LEU A 9 9.84 13.18 47.47
N VAL A 10 10.11 12.02 46.90
CA VAL A 10 9.90 11.77 45.45
C VAL A 10 8.38 11.59 45.31
N ALA A 11 7.72 12.63 44.86
CA ALA A 11 6.35 12.54 44.37
C ALA A 11 6.36 11.76 43.05
N VAL A 12 6.02 10.49 43.10
CA VAL A 12 5.65 9.71 41.92
C VAL A 12 4.31 10.25 41.43
N CYS A 13 4.35 11.21 40.54
CA CYS A 13 3.20 11.56 39.72
C CYS A 13 2.88 10.35 38.84
N LEU A 14 1.88 9.58 39.22
CA LEU A 14 1.13 8.73 38.32
C LEU A 14 0.59 9.61 37.21
N LEU A 15 1.27 9.66 36.09
CA LEU A 15 0.73 10.16 34.82
C LEU A 15 -0.42 9.24 34.42
N ALA A 16 -1.59 9.46 35.02
CA ALA A 16 -2.84 9.08 34.40
C ALA A 16 -2.87 9.86 33.08
N GLY A 17 -2.67 9.16 31.95
CA GLY A 17 -2.68 9.75 30.62
C GLY A 17 -4.01 10.45 30.39
N CYS A 18 -4.05 11.77 30.55
CA CYS A 18 -5.06 12.61 29.95
C CYS A 18 -4.83 12.58 28.44
N GLY A 19 -5.36 11.54 27.76
CA GLY A 19 -5.47 11.58 26.31
C GLY A 19 -6.25 12.82 25.90
N ALA A 20 -5.70 13.64 25.03
CA ALA A 20 -6.42 14.76 24.45
C ALA A 20 -7.69 14.23 23.80
N ALA A 21 -8.87 14.64 24.30
CA ALA A 21 -10.14 14.29 23.68
C ALA A 21 -10.29 15.06 22.37
N THR A 22 -10.87 14.41 21.35
CA THR A 22 -11.26 15.08 20.11
C THR A 22 -12.51 15.93 20.32
N SER A 23 -12.87 16.77 19.34
CA SER A 23 -14.14 17.52 19.36
C SER A 23 -15.39 16.62 19.43
N GLN A 24 -15.25 15.33 19.07
CA GLN A 24 -16.30 14.31 19.18
C GLN A 24 -16.29 13.54 20.49
N GLY A 25 -15.43 13.90 21.47
CA GLY A 25 -15.38 13.33 22.81
C GLY A 25 -14.72 11.95 22.94
N TRP A 26 -14.12 11.37 21.88
CA TRP A 26 -13.32 10.14 21.95
C TRP A 26 -11.82 10.43 22.10
N THR A 27 -11.08 9.49 22.60
CA THR A 27 -9.64 9.59 22.86
C THR A 27 -8.84 8.72 21.89
N LEU A 28 -7.52 8.94 21.80
CA LEU A 28 -6.64 8.02 21.07
C LEU A 28 -6.67 6.61 21.64
N ALA A 29 -6.85 6.44 22.95
CA ALA A 29 -7.01 5.13 23.57
C ALA A 29 -8.26 4.40 23.05
N ASP A 30 -9.36 5.13 22.81
CA ASP A 30 -10.57 4.57 22.19
C ASP A 30 -10.31 4.18 20.74
N LEU A 31 -9.60 5.04 19.99
CA LEU A 31 -9.26 4.79 18.59
C LEU A 31 -8.39 3.54 18.42
N LEU A 32 -7.38 3.36 19.30
CA LEU A 32 -6.33 2.35 19.15
C LEU A 32 -6.65 1.01 19.81
N GLN A 33 -7.87 0.80 20.31
CA GLN A 33 -8.30 -0.52 20.75
C GLN A 33 -8.19 -1.54 19.61
N PRO A 34 -7.72 -2.77 19.84
CA PRO A 34 -7.71 -3.80 18.81
C PRO A 34 -9.09 -3.94 18.18
N PRO A 35 -9.17 -4.13 16.85
CA PRO A 35 -10.45 -4.27 16.17
C PRO A 35 -11.14 -5.58 16.57
N ASN A 36 -12.43 -5.50 16.78
CA ASN A 36 -13.24 -6.68 17.05
C ASN A 36 -13.73 -7.35 15.76
N PRO A 37 -14.15 -8.63 15.80
CA PRO A 37 -14.62 -9.34 14.62
C PRO A 37 -15.80 -8.67 13.89
N GLY A 38 -16.67 -7.97 14.60
CA GLY A 38 -17.81 -7.25 14.01
C GLY A 38 -17.37 -6.06 13.17
N GLU A 39 -16.39 -5.29 13.63
CA GLU A 39 -15.82 -4.17 12.85
C GLU A 39 -15.12 -4.67 11.59
N ILE A 40 -14.35 -5.76 11.67
CA ILE A 40 -13.69 -6.37 10.51
C ILE A 40 -14.74 -6.86 9.50
N ALA A 41 -15.78 -7.54 9.97
CA ALA A 41 -16.87 -8.02 9.10
C ALA A 41 -17.64 -6.87 8.44
N ALA A 42 -17.83 -5.75 9.14
CA ALA A 42 -18.49 -4.56 8.59
C ALA A 42 -17.67 -3.96 7.43
N VAL A 43 -16.34 -3.83 7.58
CA VAL A 43 -15.45 -3.39 6.51
C VAL A 43 -15.52 -4.33 5.31
N GLN A 44 -15.45 -5.64 5.53
CA GLN A 44 -15.56 -6.61 4.44
C GLN A 44 -16.92 -6.55 3.72
N SER A 45 -18.01 -6.28 4.46
CA SER A 45 -19.33 -6.10 3.89
C SER A 45 -19.42 -4.85 3.02
N GLU A 46 -18.82 -3.75 3.47
CA GLU A 46 -18.72 -2.51 2.72
C GLU A 46 -17.93 -2.71 1.41
N TRP A 47 -16.77 -3.36 1.47
CA TRP A 47 -15.99 -3.66 0.27
C TRP A 47 -16.77 -4.46 -0.78
N ARG A 48 -17.54 -5.46 -0.35
CA ARG A 48 -18.40 -6.25 -1.27
C ARG A 48 -19.54 -5.44 -1.89
N ALA A 49 -19.96 -4.37 -1.25
CA ALA A 49 -21.03 -3.51 -1.73
C ALA A 49 -20.53 -2.39 -2.67
N ARG A 50 -19.21 -2.16 -2.77
CA ARG A 50 -18.65 -1.14 -3.65
C ARG A 50 -18.78 -1.56 -5.12
N ASP A 51 -19.28 -0.66 -5.94
CA ASP A 51 -19.21 -0.81 -7.40
C ASP A 51 -17.85 -0.28 -7.90
N LEU A 52 -17.00 -1.20 -8.30
CA LEU A 52 -15.69 -0.91 -8.88
C LEU A 52 -15.66 -1.18 -10.38
N THR A 53 -16.80 -1.09 -11.05
CA THR A 53 -16.92 -1.23 -12.50
C THR A 53 -16.43 0.05 -13.19
N PRO A 54 -15.34 0.00 -13.97
CA PRO A 54 -14.86 1.17 -14.70
C PRO A 54 -15.77 1.47 -15.89
N THR A 55 -15.93 2.77 -16.19
CA THR A 55 -16.60 3.26 -17.41
C THR A 55 -15.69 4.19 -18.19
N ASP A 56 -16.11 4.61 -19.40
CA ASP A 56 -15.42 5.60 -20.24
C ASP A 56 -13.94 5.26 -20.50
N VAL A 57 -13.64 3.97 -20.68
CA VAL A 57 -12.29 3.48 -20.89
C VAL A 57 -11.77 3.93 -22.26
N THR A 58 -10.66 4.66 -22.27
CA THR A 58 -10.06 5.21 -23.50
C THR A 58 -8.54 5.21 -23.40
N THR A 59 -7.85 4.68 -24.41
CA THR A 59 -6.41 4.88 -24.58
C THR A 59 -6.16 6.31 -25.07
N VAL A 60 -5.49 7.12 -24.26
CA VAL A 60 -5.27 8.55 -24.54
C VAL A 60 -3.88 8.86 -25.11
N ALA A 61 -2.91 7.96 -24.94
CA ALA A 61 -1.58 8.07 -25.52
C ALA A 61 -0.93 6.70 -25.61
N THR A 62 -0.02 6.53 -26.57
CA THR A 62 0.83 5.33 -26.70
C THR A 62 2.23 5.77 -27.08
N HIS A 63 3.23 5.23 -26.38
CA HIS A 63 4.64 5.55 -26.58
C HIS A 63 5.49 4.29 -26.59
N ARG A 64 6.62 4.34 -27.33
CA ARG A 64 7.64 3.31 -27.22
C ARG A 64 8.63 3.70 -26.14
N VAL A 65 8.94 2.74 -25.26
CA VAL A 65 9.90 2.91 -24.17
C VAL A 65 10.89 1.75 -24.16
N ASN A 66 12.12 2.02 -23.72
CA ASN A 66 13.12 0.97 -23.53
C ASN A 66 13.23 0.66 -22.03
N ILE A 67 12.96 -0.59 -21.66
CA ILE A 67 13.08 -1.06 -20.28
C ILE A 67 14.18 -2.10 -20.25
N SER A 68 15.31 -1.77 -19.59
CA SER A 68 16.44 -2.68 -19.43
C SER A 68 16.91 -3.35 -20.73
N GLY A 69 16.92 -2.59 -21.83
CA GLY A 69 17.37 -3.07 -23.13
C GLY A 69 16.30 -3.72 -24.02
N ALA A 70 15.06 -3.84 -23.55
CA ALA A 70 13.94 -4.34 -24.34
C ALA A 70 12.95 -3.21 -24.68
N GLU A 71 12.39 -3.26 -25.89
CA GLU A 71 11.38 -2.32 -26.36
C GLU A 71 9.99 -2.74 -25.87
N PHE A 72 9.27 -1.78 -25.29
CA PHE A 72 7.88 -1.92 -24.86
C PHE A 72 7.03 -0.84 -25.51
N GLU A 73 5.77 -1.18 -25.75
CA GLU A 73 4.72 -0.22 -26.01
C GLU A 73 4.03 0.12 -24.68
N ALA A 74 3.97 1.40 -24.34
CA ALA A 74 3.36 1.91 -23.12
C ALA A 74 2.12 2.74 -23.49
N SER A 75 0.94 2.22 -23.17
CA SER A 75 -0.35 2.88 -23.40
C SER A 75 -0.86 3.51 -22.12
N ILE A 76 -1.20 4.80 -22.19
CA ILE A 76 -1.89 5.51 -21.10
C ILE A 76 -3.39 5.35 -21.32
N VAL A 77 -4.08 4.84 -20.32
CA VAL A 77 -5.52 4.62 -20.34
C VAL A 77 -6.20 5.55 -19.32
N SER A 78 -7.21 6.28 -19.78
CA SER A 78 -8.14 7.06 -18.96
C SER A 78 -9.43 6.26 -18.76
N TYR A 79 -10.01 6.33 -17.59
CA TYR A 79 -11.29 5.70 -17.26
C TYR A 79 -11.99 6.44 -16.12
N SER A 80 -13.26 6.17 -15.91
CA SER A 80 -14.03 6.65 -14.78
C SER A 80 -14.23 5.51 -13.78
N LEU A 81 -13.98 5.76 -12.48
CA LEU A 81 -14.23 4.80 -11.40
C LEU A 81 -14.93 5.51 -10.25
N ALA A 82 -16.12 5.03 -9.87
CA ALA A 82 -16.95 5.67 -8.84
C ALA A 82 -17.13 7.19 -9.05
N GLY A 83 -17.28 7.63 -10.32
CA GLY A 83 -17.44 9.01 -10.70
C GLY A 83 -16.16 9.86 -10.73
N LEU A 84 -15.01 9.26 -10.45
CA LEU A 84 -13.69 9.92 -10.51
C LEU A 84 -12.96 9.53 -11.78
N ARG A 85 -12.35 10.51 -12.46
CA ARG A 85 -11.46 10.24 -13.58
C ARG A 85 -10.15 9.69 -13.08
N GLN A 86 -9.76 8.55 -13.61
CA GLN A 86 -8.55 7.84 -13.26
C GLN A 86 -7.69 7.60 -14.49
N TYR A 87 -6.41 7.36 -14.26
CA TYR A 87 -5.43 7.00 -15.29
C TYR A 87 -4.61 5.79 -14.85
N GLY A 88 -4.06 5.10 -15.83
CA GLY A 88 -3.05 4.08 -15.61
C GLY A 88 -2.27 3.83 -16.87
N ALA A 89 -1.16 3.12 -16.76
CA ALA A 89 -0.31 2.76 -17.89
C ALA A 89 -0.26 1.24 -18.04
N LEU A 90 -0.41 0.75 -19.27
CA LEU A 90 -0.18 -0.64 -19.64
C LEU A 90 1.08 -0.72 -20.50
N PHE A 91 2.03 -1.56 -20.11
CA PHE A 91 3.26 -1.83 -20.85
C PHE A 91 3.22 -3.23 -21.44
N LEU A 92 3.36 -3.32 -22.74
CA LEU A 92 3.43 -4.57 -23.48
C LEU A 92 4.78 -4.68 -24.20
N PRO A 93 5.49 -5.82 -24.11
CA PRO A 93 6.68 -6.04 -24.93
C PRO A 93 6.35 -5.87 -26.42
N ALA A 94 7.16 -5.12 -27.15
CA ALA A 94 6.93 -4.86 -28.58
C ALA A 94 6.91 -6.14 -29.45
N ARG A 95 7.43 -7.25 -28.94
CA ARG A 95 7.46 -8.57 -29.60
C ARG A 95 6.71 -9.63 -28.78
N ALA A 96 5.57 -9.25 -28.20
CA ALA A 96 4.71 -10.18 -27.49
C ALA A 96 4.26 -11.34 -28.39
N VAL A 97 4.33 -12.57 -27.87
CA VAL A 97 3.81 -13.77 -28.52
C VAL A 97 2.77 -14.41 -27.61
N GLY A 98 1.52 -14.38 -28.05
CA GLY A 98 0.40 -14.92 -27.28
C GLY A 98 -0.03 -14.00 -26.11
N ALA A 99 -0.94 -14.51 -25.28
CA ALA A 99 -1.46 -13.76 -24.13
C ALA A 99 -0.43 -13.74 -22.97
N LEU A 100 -0.14 -12.56 -22.47
CA LEU A 100 0.87 -12.29 -21.43
C LEU A 100 0.25 -12.28 -20.05
N PRO A 101 0.86 -12.95 -19.07
CA PRO A 101 0.52 -12.72 -17.66
C PRO A 101 0.69 -11.25 -17.29
N VAL A 102 -0.18 -10.74 -16.42
CA VAL A 102 -0.16 -9.33 -15.99
C VAL A 102 0.48 -9.21 -14.61
N ILE A 103 1.37 -8.24 -14.45
CA ILE A 103 1.85 -7.77 -13.14
C ILE A 103 1.37 -6.36 -12.92
N LEU A 104 0.51 -6.17 -11.92
CA LEU A 104 0.13 -4.86 -11.45
C LEU A 104 1.21 -4.33 -10.49
N ASP A 105 1.81 -3.19 -10.84
CA ASP A 105 2.90 -2.55 -10.11
C ASP A 105 2.40 -1.34 -9.32
N ILE A 106 2.36 -1.47 -8.01
CA ILE A 106 1.79 -0.46 -7.12
C ILE A 106 2.90 0.30 -6.39
N ARG A 107 2.87 1.61 -6.54
CA ARG A 107 3.86 2.51 -5.98
C ARG A 107 3.76 2.66 -4.46
N GLY A 108 4.91 2.85 -3.79
CA GLY A 108 5.02 3.38 -2.43
C GLY A 108 4.62 4.87 -2.33
N VAL A 109 4.61 5.40 -1.11
CA VAL A 109 4.48 6.84 -0.87
C VAL A 109 5.86 7.49 -1.03
N GLU A 110 5.95 8.50 -1.87
CA GLU A 110 7.10 9.40 -1.91
C GLU A 110 6.61 10.78 -1.45
N PRO A 111 6.97 11.21 -0.24
CA PRO A 111 6.59 12.54 0.26
C PRO A 111 7.05 13.64 -0.69
N GLY A 112 6.15 14.57 -1.02
CA GLY A 112 6.45 15.68 -1.93
C GLY A 112 6.47 15.36 -3.43
N TYR A 113 6.34 14.08 -3.83
CA TYR A 113 6.34 13.67 -5.24
C TYR A 113 5.07 12.87 -5.59
N PRO A 114 3.95 13.54 -5.87
CA PRO A 114 2.74 12.85 -6.28
C PRO A 114 2.82 12.26 -7.70
N VAL A 115 3.88 12.55 -8.46
CA VAL A 115 4.06 12.16 -9.86
C VAL A 115 5.03 10.97 -9.95
N ARG A 116 4.58 9.88 -10.58
CA ARG A 116 5.41 8.72 -10.90
C ARG A 116 5.89 8.83 -12.36
N ARG A 117 7.20 8.90 -12.56
CA ARG A 117 7.80 8.86 -13.90
C ARG A 117 7.90 7.43 -14.38
N LEU A 118 7.49 7.20 -15.64
CA LEU A 118 7.37 5.87 -16.23
C LEU A 118 8.34 5.64 -17.40
N ASP A 119 9.19 6.60 -17.75
CA ASP A 119 10.11 6.49 -18.90
C ASP A 119 11.11 5.34 -18.76
N GLN A 120 11.39 4.89 -17.54
CA GLN A 120 12.24 3.72 -17.26
C GLN A 120 11.44 2.45 -16.98
N GLY A 121 10.12 2.51 -17.16
CA GLY A 121 9.20 1.42 -16.86
C GLY A 121 8.84 1.23 -15.39
N PRO A 122 8.01 0.22 -15.10
CA PRO A 122 7.61 -0.12 -13.74
C PRO A 122 8.74 -0.78 -12.95
N PHE A 123 8.73 -0.64 -11.63
CA PHE A 123 9.76 -1.22 -10.74
C PHE A 123 9.77 -2.76 -10.82
N SER A 124 8.60 -3.39 -10.91
CA SER A 124 8.49 -4.84 -11.06
C SER A 124 9.21 -5.37 -12.31
N ALA A 125 9.29 -4.59 -13.39
CA ALA A 125 10.06 -4.97 -14.58
C ALA A 125 11.56 -5.01 -14.31
N THR A 126 12.07 -4.18 -13.40
CA THR A 126 13.50 -4.23 -12.98
C THR A 126 13.78 -5.44 -12.08
N VAL A 127 12.81 -5.89 -11.29
CA VAL A 127 12.90 -7.12 -10.48
C VAL A 127 12.96 -8.35 -11.38
N LEU A 128 12.20 -8.35 -12.47
CA LEU A 128 12.15 -9.45 -13.45
C LEU A 128 13.23 -9.35 -14.52
N THR A 129 14.38 -8.92 -14.29
CA THR A 129 15.53 -8.80 -15.20
C THR A 129 15.34 -9.33 -16.64
N SER A 130 16.07 -8.83 -17.63
CA SER A 130 16.05 -9.33 -19.00
C SER A 130 16.57 -10.79 -19.10
N PRO A 131 15.96 -11.72 -19.87
CA PRO A 131 14.81 -11.46 -20.76
C PRO A 131 13.43 -11.73 -20.14
N GLU A 132 13.34 -12.10 -18.85
CA GLU A 132 12.07 -12.58 -18.26
C GLU A 132 11.00 -11.49 -18.24
N HIS A 133 11.36 -10.21 -18.09
CA HIS A 133 10.39 -9.11 -18.12
C HIS A 133 9.61 -9.03 -19.43
N GLN A 134 10.18 -9.53 -20.56
CA GLN A 134 9.47 -9.59 -21.85
C GLN A 134 8.37 -10.67 -21.89
N ARG A 135 8.22 -11.45 -20.86
CA ARG A 135 7.17 -12.49 -20.74
C ARG A 135 5.93 -12.00 -20.00
N PHE A 136 5.88 -10.72 -19.61
CA PHE A 136 4.81 -10.13 -18.82
C PHE A 136 4.30 -8.83 -19.43
N ALA A 137 3.02 -8.58 -19.26
CA ALA A 137 2.44 -7.26 -19.33
C ALA A 137 2.56 -6.59 -17.95
N PHE A 138 2.87 -5.30 -17.91
CA PHE A 138 2.91 -4.55 -16.66
C PHE A 138 1.82 -3.49 -16.65
N ALA A 139 1.03 -3.47 -15.59
CA ALA A 139 -0.02 -2.51 -15.39
C ALA A 139 0.32 -1.59 -14.20
N VAL A 140 0.28 -0.28 -14.41
CA VAL A 140 0.67 0.72 -13.42
C VAL A 140 -0.50 1.67 -13.19
N PRO A 141 -1.28 1.53 -12.11
CA PRO A 141 -2.33 2.49 -11.79
C PRO A 141 -1.73 3.82 -11.34
N SER A 142 -2.34 4.93 -11.78
CA SER A 142 -2.20 6.20 -11.10
C SER A 142 -3.26 6.24 -10.00
N LEU A 143 -2.84 6.08 -8.76
CA LEU A 143 -3.77 6.04 -7.64
C LEU A 143 -4.41 7.42 -7.41
N ARG A 144 -5.55 7.46 -6.73
CA ARG A 144 -6.30 8.70 -6.44
C ARG A 144 -5.42 9.84 -5.93
N GLY A 145 -5.61 11.04 -6.48
CA GLY A 145 -4.85 12.24 -6.14
C GLY A 145 -3.36 12.20 -6.50
N HIS A 146 -2.92 11.19 -7.27
CA HIS A 146 -1.55 11.07 -7.78
C HIS A 146 -1.53 11.18 -9.30
N ALA A 147 -0.32 11.27 -9.85
CA ALA A 147 -0.11 11.37 -11.29
C ALA A 147 0.94 10.36 -11.77
N ILE A 148 0.84 10.01 -13.05
CA ILE A 148 1.87 9.32 -13.82
C ILE A 148 2.38 10.27 -14.90
N GLU A 149 3.67 10.20 -15.19
CA GLU A 149 4.32 10.96 -16.26
C GLU A 149 4.98 9.99 -17.24
N LEU A 150 4.71 10.18 -18.51
CA LEU A 150 5.32 9.41 -19.59
C LEU A 150 5.59 10.34 -20.80
N ALA A 151 6.78 10.28 -21.36
CA ALA A 151 7.21 11.11 -22.49
C ALA A 151 6.98 12.62 -22.26
N GLY A 152 7.20 13.10 -21.03
CA GLY A 152 7.03 14.50 -20.63
C GLY A 152 5.59 14.96 -20.45
N GLN A 153 4.61 14.06 -20.58
CA GLN A 153 3.19 14.34 -20.31
C GLN A 153 2.76 13.77 -18.98
N THR A 154 2.04 14.58 -18.18
CA THR A 154 1.53 14.20 -16.85
C THR A 154 0.03 13.95 -16.91
N TYR A 155 -0.41 12.83 -16.31
CA TYR A 155 -1.79 12.39 -16.22
C TYR A 155 -2.17 12.24 -14.74
N THR A 156 -3.06 13.09 -14.24
CA THR A 156 -3.42 13.18 -12.83
C THR A 156 -4.79 12.53 -12.57
N SER A 157 -4.80 11.53 -11.71
CA SER A 157 -6.04 10.90 -11.22
C SER A 157 -6.72 11.76 -10.18
N GLU A 158 -8.04 11.85 -10.27
CA GLU A 158 -8.87 12.55 -9.29
C GLU A 158 -9.00 11.76 -7.98
N GLY A 159 -9.51 12.41 -6.95
CA GLY A 159 -9.78 11.83 -5.64
C GLY A 159 -8.80 12.29 -4.55
N ASP A 160 -9.05 11.80 -3.35
CA ASP A 160 -8.29 12.20 -2.16
C ASP A 160 -7.05 11.33 -1.97
N ARG A 161 -5.86 11.91 -2.21
CA ARG A 161 -4.57 11.22 -2.04
C ARG A 161 -4.32 10.69 -0.61
N ARG A 162 -5.05 11.20 0.38
CA ARG A 162 -4.94 10.76 1.78
C ARG A 162 -5.55 9.39 2.00
N ASP A 163 -6.54 9.01 1.19
CA ASP A 163 -7.07 7.64 1.14
C ASP A 163 -6.11 6.68 0.41
N SER A 164 -4.94 6.56 1.01
CA SER A 164 -3.76 5.95 0.40
C SER A 164 -3.72 4.43 0.43
N TRP A 165 -4.66 3.77 1.13
CA TRP A 165 -4.72 2.31 1.28
C TRP A 165 -6.03 1.74 0.82
N ASP A 166 -7.13 2.04 1.51
CA ASP A 166 -8.45 1.48 1.21
C ASP A 166 -8.93 1.93 -0.19
N GLY A 167 -9.01 3.24 -0.42
CA GLY A 167 -9.40 3.77 -1.70
C GLY A 167 -8.37 3.53 -2.81
N ALA A 168 -7.06 3.59 -2.48
CA ALA A 168 -6.02 3.22 -3.44
C ALA A 168 -6.13 1.74 -3.87
N THR A 169 -6.66 0.85 -3.01
CA THR A 169 -6.97 -0.53 -3.39
C THR A 169 -8.13 -0.61 -4.35
N ASP A 170 -9.17 0.22 -4.17
CA ASP A 170 -10.27 0.34 -5.14
C ASP A 170 -9.75 0.76 -6.52
N ASP A 171 -8.86 1.78 -6.56
CA ASP A 171 -8.25 2.25 -7.81
C ASP A 171 -7.45 1.15 -8.51
N ALA A 172 -6.68 0.38 -7.74
CA ALA A 172 -5.87 -0.71 -8.26
C ALA A 172 -6.73 -1.86 -8.81
N ILE A 173 -7.82 -2.24 -8.11
CA ILE A 173 -8.79 -3.24 -8.55
C ILE A 173 -9.52 -2.75 -9.81
N GLY A 174 -9.95 -1.49 -9.82
CA GLY A 174 -10.59 -0.85 -10.97
C GLY A 174 -9.68 -0.85 -12.19
N PHE A 175 -8.41 -0.45 -12.03
CA PHE A 175 -7.46 -0.45 -13.13
C PHE A 175 -7.13 -1.87 -13.63
N LEU A 176 -7.03 -2.86 -12.75
CA LEU A 176 -6.92 -4.25 -13.19
C LEU A 176 -8.11 -4.66 -14.07
N THR A 177 -9.33 -4.27 -13.70
CA THR A 177 -10.53 -4.52 -14.51
C THR A 177 -10.45 -3.82 -15.87
N VAL A 178 -9.95 -2.58 -15.92
CA VAL A 178 -9.68 -1.86 -17.19
C VAL A 178 -8.73 -2.67 -18.07
N VAL A 179 -7.56 -3.05 -17.54
CA VAL A 179 -6.54 -3.80 -18.30
C VAL A 179 -7.11 -5.08 -18.89
N LEU A 180 -7.92 -5.80 -18.12
CA LEU A 180 -8.53 -7.05 -18.58
C LEU A 180 -9.70 -6.84 -19.57
N SER A 181 -10.22 -5.62 -19.70
CA SER A 181 -11.26 -5.27 -20.67
C SER A 181 -10.72 -4.79 -22.02
N LEU A 182 -9.44 -4.41 -22.06
CA LEU A 182 -8.81 -3.95 -23.32
C LEU A 182 -8.68 -5.11 -24.32
N ASP A 183 -8.70 -4.77 -25.61
CA ASP A 183 -8.39 -5.71 -26.69
C ASP A 183 -6.87 -5.84 -26.87
N GLU A 184 -6.22 -6.31 -25.81
CA GLU A 184 -4.76 -6.45 -25.72
C GLU A 184 -4.39 -7.91 -25.37
N PRO A 185 -3.21 -8.37 -25.76
CA PRO A 185 -2.78 -9.76 -25.57
C PRO A 185 -2.39 -10.03 -24.11
N VAL A 186 -3.34 -9.88 -23.17
CA VAL A 186 -3.16 -10.18 -21.75
C VAL A 186 -3.89 -11.45 -21.34
N ASP A 187 -3.24 -12.23 -20.47
CA ASP A 187 -3.84 -13.42 -19.89
C ASP A 187 -4.67 -13.05 -18.66
N ARG A 188 -5.98 -13.25 -18.75
CA ARG A 188 -6.95 -12.87 -17.71
C ARG A 188 -6.91 -13.76 -16.47
N ASP A 189 -6.28 -14.92 -16.55
CA ASP A 189 -6.21 -15.93 -15.49
C ASP A 189 -4.86 -15.93 -14.75
N ARG A 190 -3.88 -15.12 -15.21
CA ARG A 190 -2.53 -15.08 -14.65
C ARG A 190 -2.15 -13.66 -14.23
N LEU A 191 -2.54 -13.32 -12.99
CA LEU A 191 -2.47 -11.97 -12.46
C LEU A 191 -1.60 -11.92 -11.20
N GLY A 192 -0.51 -11.18 -11.25
CA GLY A 192 0.35 -10.88 -10.12
C GLY A 192 0.20 -9.42 -9.68
N VAL A 193 0.40 -9.18 -8.41
CA VAL A 193 0.50 -7.82 -7.85
C VAL A 193 1.85 -7.66 -7.17
N PHE A 194 2.54 -6.58 -7.46
CA PHE A 194 3.81 -6.22 -6.85
C PHE A 194 3.72 -4.82 -6.25
N GLY A 195 4.20 -4.66 -5.02
CA GLY A 195 4.23 -3.34 -4.40
C GLY A 195 5.26 -3.19 -3.29
N ALA A 196 5.69 -1.95 -3.05
CA ALA A 196 6.63 -1.62 -2.00
C ALA A 196 6.04 -0.56 -1.05
N SER A 197 6.36 -0.65 0.27
CA SER A 197 5.85 0.27 1.28
C SER A 197 4.31 0.31 1.26
N ARG A 198 3.70 1.49 1.08
CA ARG A 198 2.26 1.63 0.82
C ARG A 198 1.77 0.66 -0.27
N GLY A 199 2.49 0.58 -1.39
CA GLY A 199 2.14 -0.32 -2.48
C GLY A 199 2.13 -1.79 -2.06
N GLY A 200 3.01 -2.19 -1.14
CA GLY A 200 3.01 -3.52 -0.54
C GLY A 200 1.77 -3.78 0.30
N SER A 201 1.30 -2.78 1.06
CA SER A 201 0.05 -2.88 1.81
C SER A 201 -1.16 -3.01 0.87
N VAL A 202 -1.20 -2.20 -0.19
CA VAL A 202 -2.26 -2.27 -1.23
C VAL A 202 -2.23 -3.62 -1.94
N ALA A 203 -1.05 -4.17 -2.26
CA ALA A 203 -0.93 -5.50 -2.86
C ALA A 203 -1.53 -6.61 -1.97
N LEU A 204 -1.31 -6.54 -0.67
CA LEU A 204 -1.91 -7.46 0.32
C LEU A 204 -3.42 -7.27 0.44
N LEU A 205 -3.91 -6.01 0.44
CA LEU A 205 -5.34 -5.70 0.44
C LEU A 205 -6.03 -6.19 -0.84
N MET A 206 -5.39 -6.04 -2.01
CA MET A 206 -5.90 -6.60 -3.26
C MET A 206 -6.04 -8.13 -3.17
N ALA A 207 -5.02 -8.82 -2.66
CA ALA A 207 -5.07 -10.28 -2.47
C ALA A 207 -6.19 -10.73 -1.52
N ALA A 208 -6.61 -9.86 -0.58
CA ALA A 208 -7.71 -10.11 0.34
C ALA A 208 -9.10 -9.72 -0.21
N ARG A 209 -9.15 -8.97 -1.33
CA ARG A 209 -10.40 -8.40 -1.86
C ARG A 209 -10.75 -8.90 -3.26
N ASP A 210 -9.74 -9.26 -4.05
CA ASP A 210 -9.92 -9.64 -5.46
C ASP A 210 -9.46 -11.09 -5.71
N PRO A 211 -10.40 -12.03 -5.96
CA PRO A 211 -10.08 -13.43 -6.18
C PRO A 211 -9.32 -13.70 -7.49
N ARG A 212 -9.23 -12.73 -8.38
CA ARG A 212 -8.45 -12.83 -9.63
C ARG A 212 -6.94 -12.83 -9.39
N VAL A 213 -6.48 -12.28 -8.26
CA VAL A 213 -5.06 -12.19 -7.92
C VAL A 213 -4.52 -13.60 -7.60
N ASN A 214 -3.58 -14.09 -8.41
CA ASN A 214 -2.92 -15.39 -8.20
C ASN A 214 -1.73 -15.30 -7.25
N ALA A 215 -1.00 -14.18 -7.30
CA ALA A 215 0.16 -13.94 -6.44
C ALA A 215 0.30 -12.48 -6.06
N ALA A 216 0.72 -12.21 -4.82
CA ALA A 216 1.08 -10.87 -4.37
C ALA A 216 2.48 -10.87 -3.73
N VAL A 217 3.31 -9.93 -4.16
CA VAL A 217 4.63 -9.65 -3.58
C VAL A 217 4.59 -8.28 -2.92
N ALA A 218 4.96 -8.23 -1.63
CA ALA A 218 4.98 -7.01 -0.85
C ALA A 218 6.37 -6.77 -0.24
N PHE A 219 6.97 -5.61 -0.55
CA PHE A 219 8.22 -5.16 0.06
C PHE A 219 7.93 -4.14 1.16
N ALA A 220 8.42 -4.42 2.37
CA ALA A 220 8.32 -3.55 3.54
C ALA A 220 6.91 -2.95 3.77
N PRO A 221 5.81 -3.78 3.77
CA PRO A 221 4.45 -3.29 3.89
C PRO A 221 4.12 -2.80 5.29
N ALA A 222 3.35 -1.73 5.41
CA ALA A 222 2.63 -1.39 6.64
C ALA A 222 1.37 -2.28 6.72
N THR A 223 1.34 -3.20 7.68
CA THR A 223 0.27 -4.21 7.76
C THR A 223 -0.74 -3.94 8.85
N ASP A 224 -0.38 -3.15 9.86
CA ASP A 224 -1.22 -2.83 11.01
C ASP A 224 -1.04 -1.39 11.46
N TRP A 225 -2.02 -0.57 11.17
CA TRP A 225 -2.01 0.84 11.53
C TRP A 225 -2.27 1.09 13.02
N PHE A 226 -2.97 0.19 13.72
CA PHE A 226 -3.15 0.29 15.17
C PHE A 226 -1.81 0.16 15.90
N SER A 227 -0.99 -0.81 15.52
CA SER A 227 0.33 -1.01 16.13
C SER A 227 1.34 0.07 15.71
N LEU A 228 1.20 0.65 14.53
CA LEU A 228 2.05 1.75 14.09
C LEU A 228 1.79 3.04 14.87
N MET A 229 0.53 3.32 15.20
CA MET A 229 0.12 4.54 15.91
C MET A 229 0.18 4.40 17.44
N GLY A 230 0.06 3.19 17.98
CA GLY A 230 -0.26 2.93 19.39
C GLY A 230 0.90 2.64 20.32
N ARG A 231 2.17 2.88 19.96
CA ARG A 231 3.29 2.53 20.84
C ARG A 231 3.72 3.65 21.77
N PRO A 232 3.76 3.38 23.09
CA PRO A 232 4.47 4.24 24.03
C PRO A 232 5.98 4.24 23.74
N GLY A 233 6.58 5.41 23.61
CA GLY A 233 8.04 5.59 23.50
C GLY A 233 8.63 5.48 22.09
N GLU A 234 7.86 5.24 21.08
CA GLU A 234 8.25 5.52 19.70
C GLU A 234 7.52 6.80 19.26
N ASP A 235 8.28 7.77 18.77
CA ASP A 235 7.87 9.15 18.47
C ASP A 235 6.73 9.33 17.46
N TRP A 236 6.10 8.23 17.00
CA TRP A 236 5.07 8.25 15.97
C TRP A 236 3.78 8.94 16.42
N LEU A 237 3.33 8.68 17.65
CA LEU A 237 2.15 9.34 18.19
C LEU A 237 2.47 10.78 18.56
N GLU A 238 3.66 11.02 19.13
CA GLU A 238 4.15 12.38 19.38
C GLU A 238 4.42 13.10 18.06
N ALA A 239 4.98 12.42 17.04
CA ALA A 239 5.13 12.95 15.70
C ALA A 239 3.78 13.22 15.02
N LEU A 240 2.77 12.36 15.21
CA LEU A 240 1.41 12.57 14.72
C LEU A 240 0.74 13.78 15.43
N LEU A 241 0.96 13.92 16.73
CA LEU A 241 0.45 15.06 17.51
C LEU A 241 1.28 16.33 17.28
N ALA A 242 2.60 16.19 17.10
CA ALA A 242 3.48 17.29 16.75
C ALA A 242 3.31 17.71 15.28
N ALA A 243 2.93 16.81 14.38
CA ALA A 243 2.55 17.13 13.01
C ALA A 243 1.33 18.05 12.97
N LYS A 244 0.46 17.99 13.99
CA LYS A 244 -0.60 19.01 14.19
C LYS A 244 -0.02 20.41 14.39
N ALA A 245 1.06 20.54 15.14
CA ALA A 245 1.77 21.83 15.33
C ALA A 245 2.63 22.22 14.11
N GLN A 246 3.06 21.24 13.31
CA GLN A 246 3.85 21.44 12.10
C GLN A 246 2.96 21.62 10.85
N GLN A 247 1.71 21.15 10.89
CA GLN A 247 0.71 21.25 9.83
C GLN A 247 0.41 22.71 9.46
N GLU A 248 0.58 23.62 10.40
CA GLU A 248 0.57 25.07 10.13
C GLU A 248 1.79 25.53 9.31
N ARG A 249 2.81 24.68 9.12
CA ARG A 249 4.06 24.99 8.44
C ARG A 249 4.37 24.16 7.21
N ASP A 250 3.89 22.92 7.11
CA ASP A 250 4.12 22.06 5.92
C ASP A 250 3.06 20.95 5.81
N GLU A 251 2.00 21.21 5.04
CA GLU A 251 0.88 20.27 4.80
C GLU A 251 1.30 19.01 4.02
N ASN A 252 2.55 18.94 3.56
CA ASN A 252 3.03 17.88 2.70
C ASN A 252 3.82 16.78 3.44
N THR A 253 3.96 16.86 4.75
CA THR A 253 4.63 15.81 5.49
C THR A 253 3.78 14.54 5.52
N ARG A 254 4.44 13.38 5.57
CA ARG A 254 3.82 12.05 5.66
C ARG A 254 2.91 11.97 6.89
N GLU A 255 3.40 12.48 8.02
CA GLU A 255 2.73 12.50 9.31
C GLU A 255 1.48 13.35 9.26
N ALA A 256 1.53 14.53 8.65
CA ALA A 256 0.38 15.39 8.46
C ALA A 256 -0.73 14.73 7.63
N GLN A 257 -0.37 14.03 6.55
CA GLN A 257 -1.33 13.31 5.70
C GLN A 257 -2.01 12.17 6.47
N PHE A 258 -1.27 11.43 7.31
CA PHE A 258 -1.84 10.37 8.15
C PHE A 258 -2.75 10.93 9.23
N HIS A 259 -2.29 11.97 9.94
CA HIS A 259 -3.10 12.62 10.95
C HIS A 259 -4.42 13.12 10.34
N GLU A 260 -4.33 13.78 9.20
CA GLU A 260 -5.49 14.34 8.51
C GLU A 260 -6.48 13.26 8.03
N TRP A 261 -5.99 12.08 7.65
CA TRP A 261 -6.86 11.00 7.20
C TRP A 261 -7.52 10.22 8.33
N PHE A 262 -6.76 9.87 9.35
CA PHE A 262 -7.23 8.96 10.41
C PHE A 262 -7.76 9.69 11.64
N VAL A 263 -7.26 10.88 11.95
CA VAL A 263 -7.50 11.56 13.23
C VAL A 263 -8.00 12.99 13.05
N ASP A 264 -8.29 13.43 11.80
CA ASP A 264 -8.66 14.81 11.54
C ASP A 264 -9.89 15.25 12.32
N ASP A 265 -9.67 16.04 13.38
CA ASP A 265 -10.71 16.65 14.19
C ASP A 265 -11.47 17.76 13.44
N ARG A 266 -10.90 18.31 12.37
CA ARG A 266 -11.58 19.31 11.51
C ARG A 266 -12.76 18.68 10.75
N ARG A 267 -12.69 17.38 10.45
CA ARG A 267 -13.79 16.64 9.84
C ARG A 267 -14.77 16.08 10.85
N GLN A 268 -14.47 16.21 12.13
CA GLN A 268 -15.30 15.70 13.22
C GLN A 268 -15.72 14.24 13.00
N LEU A 269 -14.74 13.38 12.63
CA LEU A 269 -15.01 11.97 12.38
C LEU A 269 -15.56 11.28 13.64
N ALA A 270 -16.64 10.56 13.50
CA ALA A 270 -17.09 9.66 14.54
C ALA A 270 -16.03 8.57 14.79
N LEU A 271 -15.89 8.10 16.04
CA LEU A 271 -14.95 7.05 16.40
C LEU A 271 -15.08 5.82 15.48
N SER A 272 -16.30 5.39 15.19
CA SER A 272 -16.57 4.26 14.31
C SER A 272 -16.03 4.47 12.90
N GLU A 273 -16.12 5.67 12.35
CA GLU A 273 -15.59 5.98 11.02
C GLU A 273 -14.05 6.05 11.03
N ALA A 274 -13.45 6.68 12.04
CA ALA A 274 -11.99 6.71 12.18
C ALA A 274 -11.43 5.27 12.29
N ARG A 275 -12.03 4.43 13.14
CA ARG A 275 -11.65 3.02 13.30
C ARG A 275 -11.86 2.23 12.01
N ARG A 276 -12.98 2.42 11.31
CA ARG A 276 -13.25 1.80 10.02
C ARG A 276 -12.14 2.09 9.01
N ARG A 277 -11.68 3.33 8.89
CA ARG A 277 -10.59 3.72 7.99
C ARG A 277 -9.28 3.02 8.34
N ILE A 278 -8.94 2.95 9.63
CA ILE A 278 -7.73 2.26 10.11
C ILE A 278 -7.82 0.76 9.79
N ILE A 279 -8.93 0.12 10.09
CA ILE A 279 -9.16 -1.31 9.82
C ILE A 279 -9.03 -1.58 8.31
N ALA A 280 -9.77 -0.83 7.47
CA ALA A 280 -9.77 -0.99 6.03
C ALA A 280 -8.38 -0.77 5.39
N SER A 281 -7.50 -0.03 6.07
CA SER A 281 -6.12 0.24 5.66
C SER A 281 -5.09 -0.76 6.19
N SER A 282 -5.50 -1.75 7.00
CA SER A 282 -4.62 -2.67 7.73
C SER A 282 -4.74 -4.12 7.21
N PRO A 283 -3.88 -4.55 6.28
CA PRO A 283 -3.94 -5.91 5.71
C PRO A 283 -3.91 -7.04 6.74
N LEU A 284 -3.34 -6.82 7.91
CA LEU A 284 -3.21 -7.81 9.00
C LEU A 284 -4.55 -8.48 9.36
N TYR A 285 -5.66 -7.76 9.21
CA TYR A 285 -6.99 -8.23 9.66
C TYR A 285 -7.74 -9.05 8.60
N PHE A 286 -7.19 -9.18 7.38
CA PHE A 286 -7.87 -9.81 6.27
C PHE A 286 -7.05 -10.97 5.69
N ARG A 287 -7.75 -12.05 5.31
CA ARG A 287 -7.11 -13.21 4.69
C ARG A 287 -7.10 -13.05 3.17
N PRO A 288 -5.99 -13.42 2.50
CA PRO A 288 -5.96 -13.52 1.04
C PRO A 288 -6.99 -14.52 0.52
N ILE A 289 -7.62 -14.21 -0.62
CA ILE A 289 -8.59 -15.07 -1.28
C ILE A 289 -7.84 -15.93 -2.33
N GLY A 290 -7.18 -17.00 -1.87
CA GLY A 290 -6.53 -17.95 -2.77
C GLY A 290 -5.16 -17.55 -3.31
N ALA A 291 -4.77 -16.28 -3.26
CA ALA A 291 -3.48 -15.78 -3.75
C ALA A 291 -2.30 -16.40 -2.99
N ALA A 292 -1.22 -16.70 -3.72
CA ALA A 292 0.08 -16.94 -3.11
C ALA A 292 0.69 -15.61 -2.64
N ILE A 293 1.24 -15.56 -1.42
CA ILE A 293 1.76 -14.33 -0.83
C ILE A 293 3.25 -14.46 -0.53
N GLN A 294 4.04 -13.46 -0.95
CA GLN A 294 5.42 -13.32 -0.51
C GLN A 294 5.66 -11.90 0.03
N VAL A 295 6.12 -11.82 1.28
CA VAL A 295 6.46 -10.57 1.94
C VAL A 295 7.97 -10.53 2.20
N HIS A 296 8.59 -9.41 1.93
CA HIS A 296 9.99 -9.13 2.24
C HIS A 296 10.08 -7.91 3.16
N HIS A 297 10.89 -8.00 4.22
CA HIS A 297 11.08 -6.89 5.15
C HIS A 297 12.53 -6.78 5.62
N GLY A 298 13.08 -5.58 5.61
CA GLY A 298 14.38 -5.28 6.18
C GLY A 298 14.30 -5.29 7.71
N VAL A 299 15.24 -5.97 8.37
CA VAL A 299 15.26 -6.05 9.84
C VAL A 299 15.52 -4.67 10.46
N ASP A 300 16.30 -3.83 9.77
CA ASP A 300 16.71 -2.49 10.22
C ASP A 300 15.81 -1.38 9.63
N ASP A 301 14.60 -1.73 9.19
CA ASP A 301 13.65 -0.76 8.63
C ASP A 301 13.15 0.23 9.71
N ARG A 302 13.51 1.51 9.52
CA ARG A 302 13.11 2.61 10.39
C ARG A 302 11.86 3.35 9.91
N SER A 303 11.42 3.10 8.67
CA SER A 303 10.23 3.73 8.09
C SER A 303 8.97 2.94 8.41
N VAL A 304 9.02 1.62 8.22
CA VAL A 304 7.98 0.68 8.63
C VAL A 304 8.65 -0.39 9.47
N PRO A 305 8.46 -0.41 10.78
CA PRO A 305 9.15 -1.36 11.65
C PRO A 305 8.85 -2.82 11.25
N VAL A 306 9.88 -3.67 11.24
CA VAL A 306 9.83 -5.10 10.83
C VAL A 306 8.74 -5.89 11.55
N ARG A 307 8.36 -5.49 12.77
CA ARG A 307 7.26 -6.10 13.53
C ARG A 307 5.92 -6.14 12.80
N ASN A 308 5.69 -5.25 11.83
CA ASN A 308 4.49 -5.30 10.97
C ASN A 308 4.43 -6.61 10.20
N SER A 309 5.53 -7.02 9.58
CA SER A 309 5.58 -8.31 8.87
C SER A 309 5.70 -9.50 9.82
N GLN A 310 6.30 -9.34 11.01
CA GLN A 310 6.31 -10.39 12.04
C GLN A 310 4.89 -10.68 12.55
N ALA A 311 4.07 -9.65 12.78
CA ALA A 311 2.67 -9.82 13.16
C ALA A 311 1.86 -10.52 12.05
N LEU A 312 2.11 -10.17 10.79
CA LEU A 312 1.48 -10.83 9.65
C LEU A 312 1.90 -12.31 9.54
N GLU A 313 3.18 -12.62 9.74
CA GLU A 313 3.69 -13.99 9.78
C GLU A 313 2.98 -14.81 10.85
N GLN A 314 2.92 -14.28 12.06
CA GLN A 314 2.22 -14.94 13.17
C GLN A 314 0.75 -15.20 12.82
N ARG A 315 0.08 -14.23 12.21
CA ARG A 315 -1.32 -14.37 11.78
C ARG A 315 -1.52 -15.46 10.74
N PHE A 316 -0.60 -15.61 9.80
CA PHE A 316 -0.64 -16.67 8.80
C PHE A 316 -0.40 -18.04 9.41
N LEU A 317 0.55 -18.17 10.35
CA LEU A 317 0.81 -19.39 11.10
C LEU A 317 -0.43 -19.84 11.88
N GLU A 318 -1.05 -18.95 12.64
CA GLU A 318 -2.28 -19.24 13.39
C GLU A 318 -3.44 -19.65 12.48
N ALA A 319 -3.47 -19.11 11.28
CA ALA A 319 -4.48 -19.42 10.28
C ALA A 319 -4.25 -20.76 9.57
N GLY A 320 -3.10 -21.43 9.76
CA GLY A 320 -2.74 -22.65 9.03
C GLY A 320 -2.61 -22.42 7.53
N ALA A 321 -2.31 -21.21 7.08
CA ALA A 321 -2.13 -20.90 5.66
C ALA A 321 -0.88 -21.61 5.13
N SER A 322 -0.90 -22.07 3.87
CA SER A 322 0.21 -22.84 3.27
C SER A 322 0.85 -22.19 2.05
N ASN A 323 0.20 -21.17 1.50
CA ASN A 323 0.62 -20.51 0.25
C ASN A 323 1.22 -19.12 0.47
N TRP A 324 1.97 -18.93 1.56
CA TRP A 324 2.59 -17.67 1.92
C TRP A 324 4.04 -17.84 2.37
N GLN A 325 4.81 -16.76 2.28
CA GLN A 325 6.19 -16.66 2.77
C GLN A 325 6.43 -15.25 3.30
N VAL A 326 7.00 -15.13 4.49
CA VAL A 326 7.56 -13.87 5.01
C VAL A 326 9.07 -14.04 5.16
N LEU A 327 9.83 -13.13 4.59
CA LEU A 327 11.27 -13.21 4.46
C LEU A 327 11.91 -11.94 5.05
N PHE A 328 12.72 -12.13 6.07
CA PHE A 328 13.42 -11.03 6.75
C PHE A 328 14.86 -10.91 6.23
N HIS A 329 15.29 -9.68 5.99
CA HIS A 329 16.60 -9.35 5.41
C HIS A 329 17.45 -8.62 6.45
N SER A 330 18.40 -9.33 7.08
CA SER A 330 19.34 -8.74 8.04
C SER A 330 20.24 -7.71 7.36
N GLY A 331 20.48 -6.57 8.02
CA GLY A 331 21.27 -5.46 7.49
C GLY A 331 20.58 -4.62 6.42
N ALA A 332 19.32 -4.94 6.08
CA ALA A 332 18.53 -4.13 5.15
C ALA A 332 17.56 -3.22 5.90
N GLY A 333 17.41 -1.99 5.42
CA GLY A 333 16.42 -1.02 5.87
C GLY A 333 15.12 -1.09 5.04
N HIS A 334 14.49 0.08 4.85
CA HIS A 334 13.26 0.19 4.06
C HIS A 334 13.46 -0.11 2.57
N ASP A 335 14.61 0.26 2.02
CA ASP A 335 15.01 -0.12 0.67
C ASP A 335 15.60 -1.52 0.66
N LEU A 336 14.96 -2.42 -0.09
CA LEU A 336 15.35 -3.82 -0.24
C LEU A 336 16.06 -4.09 -1.57
N SER A 337 16.31 -3.08 -2.39
CA SER A 337 16.87 -3.24 -3.74
C SER A 337 18.24 -3.93 -3.76
N ALA A 338 19.09 -3.65 -2.77
CA ALA A 338 20.41 -4.24 -2.61
C ALA A 338 20.42 -5.58 -1.85
N SER A 339 19.25 -6.06 -1.41
CA SER A 339 19.12 -7.32 -0.66
C SER A 339 18.85 -8.51 -1.60
N GLY A 340 18.70 -9.71 -1.02
CA GLY A 340 18.24 -10.89 -1.77
C GLY A 340 16.74 -10.87 -2.15
N ALA A 341 15.99 -9.85 -1.72
CA ALA A 341 14.55 -9.75 -1.96
C ALA A 341 14.18 -9.73 -3.45
N PRO A 342 14.82 -8.92 -4.34
CA PRO A 342 14.47 -8.90 -5.76
C PRO A 342 14.55 -10.27 -6.42
N ASN A 343 15.63 -11.03 -6.17
CA ASN A 343 15.79 -12.37 -6.74
C ASN A 343 14.72 -13.35 -6.26
N ARG A 344 14.34 -13.31 -5.00
CA ARG A 344 13.29 -14.18 -4.44
C ARG A 344 11.91 -13.80 -4.97
N ALA A 345 11.61 -12.51 -5.06
CA ALA A 345 10.39 -11.98 -5.65
C ALA A 345 10.26 -12.41 -7.12
N ARG A 346 11.36 -12.32 -7.89
CA ARG A 346 11.42 -12.79 -9.27
C ARG A 346 11.07 -14.27 -9.39
N GLN A 347 11.73 -15.13 -8.61
CA GLN A 347 11.46 -16.57 -8.62
C GLN A 347 10.01 -16.88 -8.24
N PHE A 348 9.46 -16.14 -7.27
CA PHE A 348 8.08 -16.30 -6.84
C PHE A 348 7.08 -15.91 -7.92
N LEU A 349 7.26 -14.74 -8.57
CA LEU A 349 6.39 -14.30 -9.66
C LEU A 349 6.48 -15.27 -10.86
N LEU A 350 7.68 -15.71 -11.23
CA LEU A 350 7.86 -16.70 -12.28
C LEU A 350 7.14 -18.01 -11.95
N LYS A 351 7.17 -18.45 -10.71
CA LYS A 351 6.50 -19.69 -10.28
C LYS A 351 4.98 -19.60 -10.30
N HIS A 352 4.42 -18.48 -9.88
CA HIS A 352 2.98 -18.36 -9.59
C HIS A 352 2.19 -17.60 -10.66
N VAL A 353 2.85 -16.80 -11.50
CA VAL A 353 2.20 -15.94 -12.50
C VAL A 353 2.64 -16.25 -13.93
N SER A 354 3.88 -16.77 -14.17
CA SER A 354 4.30 -17.04 -15.55
C SER A 354 3.53 -18.21 -16.18
N SER A 355 3.48 -18.24 -17.50
CA SER A 355 2.98 -19.40 -18.27
C SER A 355 3.80 -20.66 -17.94
N LYS A 356 3.11 -21.77 -17.76
CA LYS A 356 3.73 -23.09 -17.71
C LYS A 356 4.44 -23.40 -19.02
#